data_e2e30c6be07cc25951f2be23cee2ae4f
#
_entry.id   e2e30c6be07cc25951f2be23cee2ae4f
#
_cell.length_a   1.000
_cell.length_b   1.000
_cell.length_c   1.000
_cell.angle_alpha   90.00
_cell.angle_beta   90.00
_cell.angle_gamma   90.00
#
_symmetry.space_group_name_H-M   'P 1'
#
loop_
_entity.id
_entity.type
_entity.pdbx_description
1 polymer ?
#
loop_
_entity_poly.entity_id
_entity_poly.type
_entity_poly.pdbx_seq_one_letter_code
_entity_poly.pdbx_strand_id
1 'polypeptide(L)'
;VIEDQEPDAALGNGGLGRLAACFLDSLATLGYAAYGCGIRYRYGMFKQKIENGYQKEIPDDWLVDGNPFELRRPEYAKIVKFGGYVDVEVDQNGKNHFIQKGYQAVRAIPCDLPVVGYGNNVVNTLRIWDAEAMNTFRLDAFDKGDYQQAVEEENLAKLLVEVLYPNDNHMAGKELRLKQQYFFISASVQEAI
;
A
#
# COMPACT_ATOMS: atom_id res chain seq x y z
N VAL A 1 -7.76 -20.03 -22.41
CA VAL A 1 -8.94 -19.35 -21.89
C VAL A 1 -8.67 -17.84 -21.85
N ILE A 2 -9.71 -16.98 -21.74
CA ILE A 2 -9.52 -15.51 -21.79
C ILE A 2 -8.70 -15.04 -20.58
N GLU A 3 -8.96 -15.60 -19.40
CA GLU A 3 -8.19 -15.28 -18.19
C GLU A 3 -6.69 -15.58 -18.29
N ASP A 4 -6.27 -16.50 -19.13
CA ASP A 4 -4.84 -16.80 -19.38
C ASP A 4 -4.13 -15.69 -20.17
N GLN A 5 -4.88 -14.72 -20.69
CA GLN A 5 -4.35 -13.59 -21.44
C GLN A 5 -4.13 -12.36 -20.54
N GLU A 6 -4.69 -12.36 -19.35
CA GLU A 6 -4.47 -11.29 -18.37
C GLU A 6 -3.10 -11.48 -17.71
N PRO A 7 -2.24 -10.45 -17.74
CA PRO A 7 -0.96 -10.50 -17.03
C PRO A 7 -1.20 -10.47 -15.52
N ASP A 8 -0.44 -11.27 -14.78
CA ASP A 8 -0.46 -11.25 -13.33
C ASP A 8 0.01 -9.90 -12.79
N ALA A 9 -0.70 -9.37 -11.81
CA ALA A 9 -0.22 -8.23 -11.02
C ALA A 9 1.03 -8.66 -10.25
N ALA A 10 2.20 -8.13 -10.59
CA ALA A 10 3.46 -8.50 -9.97
C ALA A 10 3.66 -7.79 -8.61
N LEU A 11 2.84 -8.16 -7.62
CA LEU A 11 2.85 -7.58 -6.26
C LEU A 11 3.86 -8.23 -5.31
N GLY A 12 4.73 -9.11 -5.80
CA GLY A 12 5.83 -9.74 -5.07
C GLY A 12 7.00 -10.03 -6.00
N ASN A 13 8.24 -10.00 -5.48
CA ASN A 13 9.44 -10.17 -6.30
C ASN A 13 10.11 -11.54 -6.16
N GLY A 14 9.55 -12.46 -5.36
CA GLY A 14 10.17 -13.76 -5.13
C GLY A 14 9.34 -14.71 -4.29
N GLY A 15 10.02 -15.61 -3.59
CA GLY A 15 9.42 -16.74 -2.87
C GLY A 15 8.38 -16.35 -1.80
N LEU A 16 8.63 -15.27 -1.05
CA LEU A 16 7.69 -14.81 -0.01
C LEU A 16 6.35 -14.34 -0.61
N GLY A 17 6.40 -13.55 -1.69
CA GLY A 17 5.19 -13.09 -2.37
C GLY A 17 4.39 -14.27 -2.96
N ARG A 18 5.07 -15.23 -3.59
CA ARG A 18 4.40 -16.44 -4.12
C ARG A 18 3.84 -17.31 -3.00
N LEU A 19 4.55 -17.45 -1.88
CA LEU A 19 4.08 -18.22 -0.73
C LEU A 19 2.78 -17.64 -0.16
N ALA A 20 2.70 -16.30 -0.02
CA ALA A 20 1.49 -15.62 0.42
C ALA A 20 0.29 -15.91 -0.51
N ALA A 21 0.49 -15.86 -1.83
CA ALA A 21 -0.54 -16.18 -2.81
C ALA A 21 -1.01 -17.66 -2.69
N CYS A 22 -0.07 -18.60 -2.53
CA CYS A 22 -0.40 -20.01 -2.34
C CYS A 22 -1.15 -20.25 -1.01
N PHE A 23 -0.79 -19.56 0.06
CA PHE A 23 -1.52 -19.68 1.33
C PHE A 23 -2.94 -19.14 1.24
N LEU A 24 -3.16 -18.00 0.58
CA LEU A 24 -4.51 -17.47 0.39
C LEU A 24 -5.41 -18.42 -0.40
N ASP A 25 -4.90 -18.96 -1.49
CA ASP A 25 -5.59 -19.98 -2.29
C ASP A 25 -5.90 -21.23 -1.46
N SER A 26 -4.92 -21.76 -0.74
CA SER A 26 -5.10 -22.95 0.13
C SER A 26 -6.12 -22.70 1.24
N LEU A 27 -6.07 -21.54 1.91
CA LEU A 27 -7.01 -21.19 2.99
C LEU A 27 -8.44 -21.09 2.46
N ALA A 28 -8.64 -20.46 1.29
CA ALA A 28 -9.95 -20.39 0.64
C ALA A 28 -10.46 -21.79 0.27
N THR A 29 -9.59 -22.63 -0.32
CA THR A 29 -9.93 -23.99 -0.72
C THR A 29 -10.28 -24.89 0.48
N LEU A 30 -9.58 -24.72 1.60
CA LEU A 30 -9.85 -25.46 2.84
C LEU A 30 -11.02 -24.88 3.66
N GLY A 31 -11.62 -23.79 3.23
CA GLY A 31 -12.78 -23.18 3.90
C GLY A 31 -12.46 -22.31 5.11
N TYR A 32 -11.21 -21.91 5.28
CA TYR A 32 -10.82 -20.97 6.34
C TYR A 32 -11.08 -19.53 5.94
N ALA A 33 -11.71 -18.75 6.84
CA ALA A 33 -11.84 -17.32 6.68
C ALA A 33 -10.47 -16.65 6.86
N ALA A 34 -10.00 -15.95 5.83
CA ALA A 34 -8.68 -15.33 5.83
C ALA A 34 -8.67 -14.02 5.04
N TYR A 35 -7.81 -13.09 5.50
CA TYR A 35 -7.47 -11.87 4.81
C TYR A 35 -5.97 -11.85 4.54
N GLY A 36 -5.58 -11.62 3.28
CA GLY A 36 -4.23 -11.19 2.94
C GLY A 36 -4.15 -9.67 3.00
N CYS A 37 -3.02 -9.12 3.44
CA CYS A 37 -2.79 -7.68 3.46
C CYS A 37 -1.47 -7.34 2.76
N GLY A 38 -1.48 -6.25 1.99
CA GLY A 38 -0.29 -5.78 1.28
C GLY A 38 -0.43 -4.34 0.83
N ILE A 39 0.49 -3.89 -0.02
CA ILE A 39 0.46 -2.58 -0.65
C ILE A 39 -0.03 -2.73 -2.09
N ARG A 40 -0.86 -1.81 -2.53
CA ARG A 40 -1.27 -1.66 -3.93
C ARG A 40 -0.19 -0.92 -4.69
N TYR A 41 0.87 -1.63 -5.07
CA TYR A 41 1.95 -1.01 -5.82
C TYR A 41 1.48 -0.60 -7.21
N ARG A 42 1.76 0.64 -7.58
CA ARG A 42 1.39 1.16 -8.90
C ARG A 42 2.13 0.45 -10.02
N TYR A 43 3.42 0.21 -9.83
CA TYR A 43 4.24 -0.42 -10.85
C TYR A 43 4.60 -1.89 -10.53
N GLY A 44 4.35 -2.38 -9.35
CA GLY A 44 4.69 -3.74 -8.93
C GLY A 44 6.17 -4.07 -9.14
N MET A 45 6.43 -5.21 -9.80
CA MET A 45 7.75 -5.49 -10.37
C MET A 45 7.96 -4.71 -11.68
N PHE A 46 9.17 -4.79 -12.24
CA PHE A 46 9.50 -4.15 -13.52
C PHE A 46 9.10 -5.02 -14.71
N LYS A 47 8.89 -4.40 -15.87
CA LYS A 47 8.96 -5.07 -17.18
C LYS A 47 10.41 -5.20 -17.60
N GLN A 48 10.74 -6.38 -18.12
CA GLN A 48 12.06 -6.66 -18.68
C GLN A 48 12.10 -6.25 -20.16
N LYS A 49 13.05 -5.38 -20.51
CA LYS A 49 13.37 -5.04 -21.89
C LYS A 49 14.81 -5.46 -22.20
N ILE A 50 15.05 -5.99 -23.38
CA ILE A 50 16.41 -6.31 -23.84
C ILE A 50 16.88 -5.21 -24.77
N GLU A 51 17.93 -4.51 -24.39
CA GLU A 51 18.60 -3.49 -25.21
C GLU A 51 20.08 -3.83 -25.36
N ASN A 52 20.58 -3.91 -26.60
CA ASN A 52 21.98 -4.25 -26.90
C ASN A 52 22.47 -5.57 -26.25
N GLY A 53 21.56 -6.54 -26.08
CA GLY A 53 21.88 -7.84 -25.47
C GLY A 53 21.84 -7.84 -23.94
N TYR A 54 21.52 -6.73 -23.30
CA TYR A 54 21.42 -6.60 -21.84
C TYR A 54 19.97 -6.33 -21.39
N GLN A 55 19.65 -6.84 -20.20
CA GLN A 55 18.36 -6.54 -19.54
C GLN A 55 18.32 -5.07 -19.14
N LYS A 56 17.21 -4.43 -19.44
CA LYS A 56 16.83 -3.12 -18.94
C LYS A 56 15.48 -3.21 -18.25
N GLU A 57 15.43 -2.72 -17.01
CA GLU A 57 14.21 -2.66 -16.21
C GLU A 57 13.44 -1.39 -16.54
N ILE A 58 12.15 -1.55 -16.83
CA ILE A 58 11.22 -0.43 -17.06
C ILE A 58 9.98 -0.60 -16.18
N PRO A 59 9.32 0.50 -15.78
CA PRO A 59 8.10 0.41 -14.98
C PRO A 59 7.03 -0.43 -15.67
N ASP A 60 6.36 -1.28 -14.92
CA ASP A 60 5.18 -2.04 -15.37
C ASP A 60 3.91 -1.37 -14.89
N ASP A 61 3.32 -0.51 -15.72
CA ASP A 61 2.06 0.17 -15.39
C ASP A 61 0.87 -0.77 -15.64
N TRP A 62 0.73 -1.77 -14.79
CA TRP A 62 -0.30 -2.81 -14.87
C TRP A 62 -1.72 -2.28 -14.60
N LEU A 63 -1.83 -1.06 -14.07
CA LEU A 63 -3.10 -0.40 -13.73
C LEU A 63 -3.54 0.61 -14.81
N VAL A 64 -2.85 0.71 -15.96
CA VAL A 64 -3.16 1.71 -17.00
C VAL A 64 -4.60 1.63 -17.48
N ASP A 65 -5.14 0.43 -17.60
CA ASP A 65 -6.54 0.17 -18.03
C ASP A 65 -7.49 -0.10 -16.84
N GLY A 66 -7.02 0.12 -15.60
CA GLY A 66 -7.71 -0.24 -14.37
C GLY A 66 -7.60 -1.72 -14.03
N ASN A 67 -8.27 -2.14 -12.95
CA ASN A 67 -8.34 -3.54 -12.54
C ASN A 67 -9.81 -3.94 -12.28
N PRO A 68 -10.43 -4.74 -13.17
CA PRO A 68 -11.84 -5.10 -13.04
C PRO A 68 -12.13 -6.03 -11.85
N PHE A 69 -11.10 -6.68 -11.29
CA PHE A 69 -11.24 -7.57 -10.13
C PHE A 69 -11.12 -6.85 -8.78
N GLU A 70 -10.79 -5.56 -8.81
CA GLU A 70 -10.54 -4.76 -7.61
C GLU A 70 -11.80 -4.00 -7.20
N LEU A 71 -12.15 -4.08 -5.92
CA LEU A 71 -13.17 -3.25 -5.30
C LEU A 71 -12.52 -2.25 -4.34
N ARG A 72 -12.48 -0.98 -4.73
CA ARG A 72 -11.97 0.11 -3.89
C ARG A 72 -13.00 0.48 -2.83
N ARG A 73 -12.57 0.53 -1.55
CA ARG A 73 -13.43 0.68 -0.37
C ARG A 73 -13.05 1.92 0.46
N PRO A 74 -13.27 3.14 -0.04
CA PRO A 74 -12.87 4.37 0.66
C PRO A 74 -13.60 4.59 1.99
N GLU A 75 -14.74 3.93 2.21
CA GLU A 75 -15.50 3.94 3.45
C GLU A 75 -14.77 3.25 4.63
N TYR A 76 -13.79 2.40 4.34
CA TYR A 76 -12.94 1.73 5.33
C TYR A 76 -11.53 2.33 5.42
N ALA A 77 -11.35 3.55 4.90
CA ALA A 77 -10.07 4.21 4.95
C ALA A 77 -9.54 4.38 6.38
N LYS A 78 -8.22 4.20 6.55
CA LYS A 78 -7.51 4.39 7.82
C LYS A 78 -6.51 5.53 7.70
N ILE A 79 -6.22 6.20 8.82
CA ILE A 79 -5.18 7.23 8.86
C ILE A 79 -3.91 6.63 9.43
N VAL A 80 -2.84 6.66 8.64
CA VAL A 80 -1.51 6.24 9.07
C VAL A 80 -0.65 7.47 9.34
N LYS A 81 -0.06 7.52 10.53
CA LYS A 81 0.71 8.66 11.03
C LYS A 81 2.20 8.32 11.03
N PHE A 82 3.03 9.17 10.46
CA PHE A 82 4.48 9.01 10.38
C PHE A 82 5.21 10.07 11.20
N GLY A 83 6.18 9.65 12.01
CA GLY A 83 7.00 10.54 12.82
C GLY A 83 6.22 11.25 13.93
N GLY A 84 6.69 12.46 14.27
CA GLY A 84 6.14 13.22 15.38
C GLY A 84 6.68 12.77 16.74
N TYR A 85 6.01 13.20 17.78
CA TYR A 85 6.32 12.88 19.18
C TYR A 85 5.03 12.58 19.95
N VAL A 86 5.15 11.87 21.07
CA VAL A 86 4.02 11.60 21.96
C VAL A 86 4.01 12.62 23.08
N ASP A 87 2.92 13.33 23.22
CA ASP A 87 2.61 14.20 24.36
C ASP A 87 1.70 13.46 25.34
N VAL A 88 1.84 13.76 26.64
CA VAL A 88 1.04 13.13 27.68
C VAL A 88 0.15 14.19 28.32
N GLU A 89 -1.14 14.05 28.13
CA GLU A 89 -2.14 14.89 28.78
C GLU A 89 -2.82 14.11 29.90
N VAL A 90 -2.96 14.73 31.09
CA VAL A 90 -3.62 14.11 32.23
C VAL A 90 -5.04 14.65 32.32
N ASP A 91 -6.04 13.77 32.35
CA ASP A 91 -7.43 14.16 32.50
C ASP A 91 -7.79 14.55 33.95
N GLN A 92 -9.01 15.01 34.16
CA GLN A 92 -9.52 15.42 35.48
C GLN A 92 -9.55 14.29 36.50
N ASN A 93 -9.46 13.04 36.07
CA ASN A 93 -9.45 11.85 36.91
C ASN A 93 -8.03 11.34 37.18
N GLY A 94 -7.00 12.04 36.71
CA GLY A 94 -5.60 11.63 36.87
C GLY A 94 -5.15 10.56 35.87
N LYS A 95 -5.92 10.27 34.81
CA LYS A 95 -5.58 9.27 33.79
C LYS A 95 -4.73 9.92 32.69
N ASN A 96 -3.63 9.26 32.32
CA ASN A 96 -2.77 9.69 31.24
C ASN A 96 -3.40 9.35 29.88
N HIS A 97 -3.40 10.34 28.99
CA HIS A 97 -3.76 10.24 27.58
C HIS A 97 -2.51 10.52 26.73
N PHE A 98 -2.15 9.58 25.86
CA PHE A 98 -0.98 9.69 24.98
C PHE A 98 -1.43 10.21 23.62
N ILE A 99 -1.00 11.41 23.28
CA ILE A 99 -1.41 12.10 22.05
C ILE A 99 -0.20 12.28 21.15
N GLN A 100 -0.26 11.69 19.95
CA GLN A 100 0.78 11.91 18.94
C GLN A 100 0.61 13.29 18.29
N LYS A 101 1.66 14.11 18.31
CA LYS A 101 1.71 15.47 17.73
C LYS A 101 2.86 15.59 16.72
N GLY A 102 2.76 16.55 15.77
CA GLY A 102 3.82 16.85 14.80
C GLY A 102 4.07 15.73 13.77
N TYR A 103 3.10 14.90 13.51
CA TYR A 103 3.17 13.80 12.53
C TYR A 103 2.78 14.24 11.12
N GLN A 104 3.28 13.53 10.13
CA GLN A 104 2.71 13.53 8.78
C GLN A 104 1.65 12.42 8.69
N ALA A 105 0.53 12.68 8.04
CA ALA A 105 -0.55 11.71 7.92
C ALA A 105 -0.80 11.34 6.45
N VAL A 106 -1.08 10.05 6.22
CA VAL A 106 -1.49 9.52 4.94
C VAL A 106 -2.77 8.72 5.13
N ARG A 107 -3.68 8.84 4.21
CA ARG A 107 -4.92 8.10 4.18
C ARG A 107 -4.70 6.79 3.42
N ALA A 108 -4.82 5.67 4.12
CA ALA A 108 -4.75 4.33 3.54
C ALA A 108 -6.14 3.91 3.07
N ILE A 109 -6.29 3.62 1.78
CA ILE A 109 -7.56 3.19 1.17
C ILE A 109 -7.46 1.71 0.83
N PRO A 110 -8.33 0.85 1.40
CA PRO A 110 -8.31 -0.56 1.03
C PRO A 110 -8.92 -0.80 -0.35
N CYS A 111 -8.25 -1.66 -1.09
CA CYS A 111 -8.69 -2.20 -2.37
C CYS A 111 -8.74 -3.72 -2.22
N ASP A 112 -9.91 -4.30 -2.35
CA ASP A 112 -10.17 -5.71 -2.10
C ASP A 112 -10.19 -6.51 -3.40
N LEU A 113 -9.39 -7.58 -3.45
CA LEU A 113 -9.41 -8.56 -4.53
C LEU A 113 -9.96 -9.88 -3.99
N PRO A 114 -10.92 -10.52 -4.68
CA PRO A 114 -11.46 -11.80 -4.26
C PRO A 114 -10.45 -12.94 -4.49
N VAL A 115 -10.35 -13.84 -3.53
CA VAL A 115 -9.59 -15.09 -3.63
C VAL A 115 -10.56 -16.26 -3.47
N VAL A 116 -10.85 -16.93 -4.57
CA VAL A 116 -11.89 -17.95 -4.66
C VAL A 116 -11.33 -19.32 -4.30
N GLY A 117 -12.01 -20.05 -3.42
CA GLY A 117 -11.69 -21.44 -3.09
C GLY A 117 -12.03 -22.42 -4.22
N TYR A 118 -11.21 -23.47 -4.37
CA TYR A 118 -11.45 -24.51 -5.36
C TYR A 118 -12.57 -25.47 -4.92
N GLY A 119 -13.56 -25.63 -5.75
CA GLY A 119 -14.65 -26.61 -5.55
C GLY A 119 -15.60 -26.31 -4.37
N ASN A 120 -15.61 -25.09 -3.85
CA ASN A 120 -16.50 -24.64 -2.78
C ASN A 120 -17.03 -23.22 -3.05
N ASN A 121 -17.82 -22.65 -2.12
CA ASN A 121 -18.40 -21.31 -2.23
C ASN A 121 -17.67 -20.28 -1.35
N VAL A 122 -16.43 -20.55 -0.96
CA VAL A 122 -15.63 -19.65 -0.12
C VAL A 122 -14.93 -18.62 -0.98
N VAL A 123 -15.04 -17.35 -0.59
CA VAL A 123 -14.30 -16.24 -1.19
C VAL A 123 -13.61 -15.49 -0.07
N ASN A 124 -12.30 -15.56 -0.03
CA ASN A 124 -11.46 -14.78 0.86
C ASN A 124 -11.06 -13.45 0.19
N THR A 125 -10.39 -12.59 0.91
CA THR A 125 -10.01 -11.26 0.43
C THR A 125 -8.50 -11.06 0.51
N LEU A 126 -7.90 -10.63 -0.60
CA LEU A 126 -6.61 -9.96 -0.59
C LEU A 126 -6.88 -8.45 -0.53
N ARG A 127 -6.64 -7.83 0.62
CA ARG A 127 -6.76 -6.39 0.84
C ARG A 127 -5.44 -5.71 0.61
N ILE A 128 -5.34 -4.91 -0.43
CA ILE A 128 -4.15 -4.12 -0.73
C ILE A 128 -4.44 -2.64 -0.49
N TRP A 129 -3.51 -1.97 0.17
CA TRP A 129 -3.68 -0.59 0.61
C TRP A 129 -3.08 0.39 -0.40
N ASP A 130 -3.93 1.25 -0.93
CA ASP A 130 -3.55 2.44 -1.69
C ASP A 130 -3.32 3.62 -0.73
N ALA A 131 -2.58 4.64 -1.15
CA ALA A 131 -2.25 5.80 -0.34
C ALA A 131 -2.71 7.10 -0.97
N GLU A 132 -3.40 7.91 -0.17
CA GLU A 132 -3.82 9.27 -0.56
C GLU A 132 -3.32 10.29 0.46
N ALA A 133 -3.00 11.49 -0.01
CA ALA A 133 -2.72 12.62 0.86
C ALA A 133 -3.97 13.02 1.65
N MET A 134 -3.79 13.55 2.86
CA MET A 134 -4.89 14.14 3.64
C MET A 134 -5.42 15.39 2.95
N ASN A 135 -4.52 16.21 2.39
CA ASN A 135 -4.82 17.38 1.59
C ASN A 135 -4.16 17.22 0.22
N THR A 136 -4.95 17.23 -0.84
CA THR A 136 -4.46 16.98 -2.19
C THR A 136 -3.57 18.09 -2.73
N PHE A 137 -3.78 19.33 -2.30
CA PHE A 137 -3.02 20.48 -2.80
C PHE A 137 -3.08 21.65 -1.82
N ARG A 138 -1.93 22.23 -1.50
CA ARG A 138 -1.83 23.39 -0.63
C ARG A 138 -1.71 24.68 -1.45
N LEU A 139 -2.87 25.26 -1.79
CA LEU A 139 -2.92 26.50 -2.58
C LEU A 139 -2.20 27.67 -1.88
N ASP A 140 -2.27 27.72 -0.55
CA ASP A 140 -1.59 28.77 0.24
C ASP A 140 -0.05 28.75 0.11
N ALA A 141 0.53 27.58 -0.01
CA ALA A 141 1.96 27.40 -0.27
C ALA A 141 2.30 27.71 -1.73
N PHE A 142 1.47 27.25 -2.65
CA PHE A 142 1.64 27.51 -4.08
C PHE A 142 1.64 29.01 -4.40
N ASP A 143 0.68 29.77 -3.87
CA ASP A 143 0.56 31.23 -4.08
C ASP A 143 1.78 32.01 -3.54
N LYS A 144 2.47 31.43 -2.54
CA LYS A 144 3.72 32.00 -1.98
C LYS A 144 4.97 31.58 -2.77
N GLY A 145 4.82 30.75 -3.82
CA GLY A 145 5.93 30.23 -4.62
C GLY A 145 6.64 29.01 -4.00
N ASP A 146 6.13 28.44 -2.90
CA ASP A 146 6.65 27.23 -2.29
C ASP A 146 5.98 25.99 -2.93
N TYR A 147 6.38 25.70 -4.17
CA TYR A 147 5.81 24.61 -4.96
C TYR A 147 6.12 23.22 -4.39
N GLN A 148 7.23 23.07 -3.67
CA GLN A 148 7.58 21.79 -3.03
C GLN A 148 6.64 21.50 -1.88
N GLN A 149 6.40 22.46 -1.01
CA GLN A 149 5.48 22.32 0.11
C GLN A 149 4.03 22.12 -0.37
N ALA A 150 3.67 22.73 -1.52
CA ALA A 150 2.33 22.61 -2.08
C ALA A 150 1.93 21.16 -2.44
N VAL A 151 2.90 20.29 -2.75
CA VAL A 151 2.69 18.89 -3.18
C VAL A 151 3.37 17.86 -2.26
N GLU A 152 3.90 18.26 -1.12
CA GLU A 152 4.69 17.40 -0.22
C GLU A 152 3.90 16.19 0.27
N GLU A 153 2.65 16.39 0.74
CA GLU A 153 1.80 15.32 1.23
C GLU A 153 1.41 14.35 0.11
N GLU A 154 1.15 14.87 -1.08
CA GLU A 154 0.84 14.06 -2.26
C GLU A 154 2.05 13.22 -2.71
N ASN A 155 3.24 13.80 -2.66
CA ASN A 155 4.47 13.09 -2.98
C ASN A 155 4.76 11.97 -1.97
N LEU A 156 4.56 12.20 -0.67
CA LEU A 156 4.72 11.16 0.34
C LEU A 156 3.76 9.98 0.08
N ALA A 157 2.48 10.28 -0.13
CA ALA A 157 1.49 9.23 -0.42
C ALA A 157 1.86 8.42 -1.67
N LYS A 158 2.23 9.08 -2.76
CA LYS A 158 2.67 8.41 -4.00
C LYS A 158 3.88 7.51 -3.77
N LEU A 159 4.93 8.01 -3.12
CA LEU A 159 6.15 7.24 -2.88
C LEU A 159 5.91 5.94 -2.10
N LEU A 160 4.95 5.94 -1.17
CA LEU A 160 4.63 4.74 -0.38
C LEU A 160 4.12 3.58 -1.21
N VAL A 161 3.43 3.85 -2.32
CA VAL A 161 2.75 2.83 -3.12
C VAL A 161 3.26 2.75 -4.56
N GLU A 162 4.33 3.46 -4.90
CA GLU A 162 4.75 3.54 -6.30
C GLU A 162 5.51 2.31 -6.76
N VAL A 163 6.54 1.89 -6.02
CA VAL A 163 7.47 0.82 -6.43
C VAL A 163 7.58 -0.25 -5.37
N LEU A 164 7.45 -1.53 -5.79
CA LEU A 164 7.53 -2.71 -4.91
C LEU A 164 8.87 -2.81 -4.17
N TYR A 165 9.98 -2.51 -4.83
CA TYR A 165 11.32 -2.76 -4.27
C TYR A 165 12.26 -1.59 -4.54
N PRO A 166 12.07 -0.44 -3.83
CA PRO A 166 12.99 0.69 -4.00
C PRO A 166 14.40 0.31 -3.59
N ASN A 167 15.38 0.87 -4.29
CA ASN A 167 16.80 0.68 -3.98
C ASN A 167 17.13 1.20 -2.58
N ASP A 168 17.73 0.37 -1.74
CA ASP A 168 18.08 0.67 -0.34
C ASP A 168 19.61 0.80 -0.10
N ASN A 169 20.38 1.03 -1.13
CA ASN A 169 21.82 1.31 -1.00
C ASN A 169 22.11 2.69 -0.36
N HIS A 170 21.09 3.51 -0.15
CA HIS A 170 21.14 4.82 0.49
C HIS A 170 20.06 4.99 1.56
N MET A 171 20.26 5.93 2.50
CA MET A 171 19.37 6.11 3.66
C MET A 171 17.92 6.39 3.28
N ALA A 172 17.69 7.24 2.27
CA ALA A 172 16.34 7.55 1.80
C ALA A 172 15.57 6.30 1.32
N GLY A 173 16.26 5.38 0.63
CA GLY A 173 15.64 4.11 0.21
C GLY A 173 15.33 3.19 1.39
N LYS A 174 16.22 3.11 2.38
CA LYS A 174 15.97 2.33 3.62
C LYS A 174 14.77 2.89 4.38
N GLU A 175 14.70 4.20 4.52
CA GLU A 175 13.59 4.90 5.17
C GLU A 175 12.27 4.67 4.43
N LEU A 176 12.28 4.77 3.10
CA LEU A 176 11.09 4.52 2.29
C LEU A 176 10.59 3.09 2.46
N ARG A 177 11.47 2.09 2.43
CA ARG A 177 11.11 0.68 2.64
C ARG A 177 10.51 0.45 4.03
N LEU A 178 11.08 1.08 5.06
CA LEU A 178 10.52 1.02 6.42
C LEU A 178 9.13 1.66 6.48
N LYS A 179 8.96 2.83 5.85
CA LYS A 179 7.66 3.50 5.77
C LYS A 179 6.62 2.67 5.03
N GLN A 180 6.99 1.99 3.95
CA GLN A 180 6.09 1.09 3.22
C GLN A 180 5.58 -0.05 4.12
N GLN A 181 6.48 -0.72 4.86
CA GLN A 181 6.10 -1.80 5.76
C GLN A 181 5.20 -1.29 6.90
N TYR A 182 5.59 -0.19 7.53
CA TYR A 182 4.79 0.44 8.58
C TYR A 182 3.41 0.85 8.08
N PHE A 183 3.32 1.40 6.87
CA PHE A 183 2.08 1.88 6.26
C PHE A 183 1.01 0.80 6.21
N PHE A 184 1.25 -0.30 5.51
CA PHE A 184 0.21 -1.31 5.33
C PHE A 184 -0.05 -2.12 6.59
N ILE A 185 0.96 -2.37 7.43
CA ILE A 185 0.77 -3.05 8.71
C ILE A 185 -0.07 -2.19 9.66
N SER A 186 0.25 -0.88 9.79
CA SER A 186 -0.54 0.03 10.62
C SER A 186 -2.00 0.10 10.16
N ALA A 187 -2.26 0.21 8.86
CA ALA A 187 -3.61 0.21 8.30
C ALA A 187 -4.35 -1.11 8.58
N SER A 188 -3.67 -2.25 8.38
CA SER A 188 -4.25 -3.58 8.57
C SER A 188 -4.57 -3.86 10.05
N VAL A 189 -3.69 -3.46 10.98
CA VAL A 189 -3.94 -3.62 12.43
C VAL A 189 -5.12 -2.75 12.88
N GLN A 190 -5.22 -1.52 12.40
CA GLN A 190 -6.38 -0.65 12.69
C GLN A 190 -7.70 -1.24 12.17
N GLU A 191 -7.67 -2.08 11.16
CA GLU A 191 -8.85 -2.75 10.63
C GLU A 191 -9.23 -3.98 11.47
N ALA A 192 -8.25 -4.65 12.07
CA ALA A 192 -8.45 -5.86 12.85
C ALA A 192 -8.93 -5.60 14.30
N ILE A 193 -8.81 -4.36 14.80
CA ILE A 193 -9.23 -3.93 16.15
C ILE A 193 -10.62 -3.29 16.10
#